data_bb1742700786000edcbfde448cc29b3b
#
_entry.id   bb1742700786000edcbfde448cc29b3b
#
_cell.length_a   1.000
_cell.length_b   1.000
_cell.length_c   1.000
_cell.angle_alpha   90.00
_cell.angle_beta   90.00
_cell.angle_gamma   90.00
#
_symmetry.space_group_name_H-M   'P 1'
#
loop_
_entity.id
_entity.type
_entity.pdbx_description
1 polymer ?
#
loop_
_entity_poly.entity_id
_entity_poly.type
_entity_poly.pdbx_seq_one_letter_code
_entity_poly.pdbx_strand_id
1 'polypeptide(L)'
;MEIRPATLDDRDRIRAVARETWHETYDELDAETIDETIDEWYGDEALETALSKPGTAFLVAEKREAQRASETDGKIVGFTHGVVSEEEGDVLRMSVHPDHQGEGIGTALYERLREDLRDFNMERMRAIDLASNDGGREFYEQHGFELTDEDDVEIGGERRREVVYTLEL
;
A
#
# COMPACT_ATOMS: atom_id res chain seq x y z
N MET A 1 9.40 -15.62 1.72
CA MET A 1 8.92 -14.26 1.41
C MET A 1 9.96 -13.24 1.87
N GLU A 2 10.21 -12.25 1.05
CA GLU A 2 11.14 -11.17 1.35
C GLU A 2 10.45 -9.82 1.26
N ILE A 3 10.68 -8.96 2.24
CA ILE A 3 10.25 -7.56 2.20
C ILE A 3 11.49 -6.74 1.84
N ARG A 4 11.43 -5.99 0.77
CA ARG A 4 12.56 -5.19 0.29
C ARG A 4 12.10 -3.85 -0.30
N PRO A 5 13.02 -2.88 -0.42
CA PRO A 5 12.69 -1.65 -1.14
C PRO A 5 12.34 -1.92 -2.61
N ALA A 6 11.35 -1.20 -3.11
CA ALA A 6 10.95 -1.30 -4.51
C ALA A 6 11.97 -0.62 -5.42
N THR A 7 12.08 -1.11 -6.65
CA THR A 7 12.91 -0.51 -7.69
C THR A 7 12.06 -0.17 -8.90
N LEU A 8 12.62 0.55 -9.87
CA LEU A 8 11.92 0.90 -11.11
C LEU A 8 11.47 -0.32 -11.90
N ASP A 9 12.17 -1.44 -11.77
CA ASP A 9 11.81 -2.69 -12.44
C ASP A 9 10.53 -3.31 -11.88
N ASP A 10 10.09 -2.89 -10.70
CA ASP A 10 8.90 -3.43 -10.05
C ASP A 10 7.60 -2.71 -10.47
N ARG A 11 7.68 -1.65 -11.27
CA ARG A 11 6.53 -0.79 -11.59
C ARG A 11 5.32 -1.53 -12.16
N ASP A 12 5.55 -2.34 -13.18
CA ASP A 12 4.45 -3.06 -13.83
C ASP A 12 3.74 -4.01 -12.89
N ARG A 13 4.51 -4.67 -12.03
CA ARG A 13 3.93 -5.62 -11.07
C ARG A 13 3.23 -4.90 -9.92
N ILE A 14 3.75 -3.79 -9.44
CA ILE A 14 3.08 -2.96 -8.44
C ILE A 14 1.72 -2.50 -8.97
N ARG A 15 1.69 -2.01 -10.20
CA ARG A 15 0.45 -1.56 -10.86
C ARG A 15 -0.55 -2.70 -10.99
N ALA A 16 -0.10 -3.88 -11.38
CA ALA A 16 -0.97 -5.05 -11.51
C ALA A 16 -1.56 -5.47 -10.16
N VAL A 17 -0.76 -5.49 -9.10
CA VAL A 17 -1.24 -5.80 -7.75
C VAL A 17 -2.28 -4.78 -7.31
N ALA A 18 -2.01 -3.49 -7.52
CA ALA A 18 -2.96 -2.42 -7.18
C ALA A 18 -4.28 -2.59 -7.93
N ARG A 19 -4.23 -2.85 -9.23
CA ARG A 19 -5.43 -3.02 -10.05
C ARG A 19 -6.29 -4.19 -9.58
N GLU A 20 -5.70 -5.34 -9.39
CA GLU A 20 -6.41 -6.53 -8.95
C GLU A 20 -6.99 -6.37 -7.55
N THR A 21 -6.24 -5.73 -6.65
CA THR A 21 -6.70 -5.44 -5.30
C THR A 21 -7.90 -4.51 -5.31
N TRP A 22 -7.84 -3.44 -6.09
CA TRP A 22 -8.94 -2.48 -6.18
C TRP A 22 -10.22 -3.09 -6.76
N HIS A 23 -10.09 -3.91 -7.81
CA HIS A 23 -11.26 -4.58 -8.40
C HIS A 23 -11.97 -5.50 -7.40
N GLU A 24 -11.22 -6.13 -6.52
CA GLU A 24 -11.83 -6.99 -5.49
C GLU A 24 -12.37 -6.19 -4.31
N THR A 25 -11.67 -5.14 -3.89
CA THR A 25 -11.99 -4.39 -2.67
C THR A 25 -13.14 -3.40 -2.87
N TYR A 26 -13.19 -2.72 -4.01
CA TYR A 26 -14.10 -1.61 -4.27
C TYR A 26 -15.19 -1.96 -5.30
N ASP A 27 -16.11 -2.83 -4.91
CA ASP A 27 -17.24 -3.27 -5.75
C ASP A 27 -18.17 -2.12 -6.12
N GLU A 28 -18.21 -1.06 -5.31
CA GLU A 28 -19.04 0.12 -5.55
C GLU A 28 -18.52 1.02 -6.66
N LEU A 29 -17.28 0.82 -7.11
CA LEU A 29 -16.68 1.57 -8.21
C LEU A 29 -16.81 0.79 -9.53
N ASP A 30 -17.08 1.51 -10.62
CA ASP A 30 -17.09 0.90 -11.94
C ASP A 30 -15.70 0.39 -12.33
N ALA A 31 -15.63 -0.72 -13.04
CA ALA A 31 -14.37 -1.28 -13.51
C ALA A 31 -13.54 -0.25 -14.31
N GLU A 32 -14.20 0.53 -15.17
CA GLU A 32 -13.57 1.57 -15.97
C GLU A 32 -12.97 2.67 -15.06
N THR A 33 -13.71 3.11 -14.04
CA THR A 33 -13.23 4.10 -13.07
C THR A 33 -12.02 3.59 -12.32
N ILE A 34 -12.03 2.33 -11.89
CA ILE A 34 -10.88 1.70 -11.23
C ILE A 34 -9.67 1.72 -12.15
N ASP A 35 -9.81 1.25 -13.39
CA ASP A 35 -8.69 1.18 -14.34
C ASP A 35 -8.10 2.57 -14.62
N GLU A 36 -8.94 3.58 -14.81
CA GLU A 36 -8.49 4.96 -15.01
C GLU A 36 -7.74 5.50 -13.80
N THR A 37 -8.24 5.21 -12.59
CA THR A 37 -7.61 5.64 -11.33
C THR A 37 -6.25 4.97 -11.15
N ILE A 38 -6.16 3.68 -11.44
CA ILE A 38 -4.90 2.95 -11.36
C ILE A 38 -3.89 3.50 -12.37
N ASP A 39 -4.31 3.77 -13.61
CA ASP A 39 -3.42 4.35 -14.62
C ASP A 39 -2.93 5.74 -14.23
N GLU A 40 -3.74 6.53 -13.53
CA GLU A 40 -3.36 7.85 -13.05
C GLU A 40 -2.43 7.78 -11.82
N TRP A 41 -2.81 7.00 -10.81
CA TRP A 41 -2.08 6.96 -9.54
C TRP A 41 -0.86 6.05 -9.54
N TYR A 42 -0.85 5.03 -10.39
CA TYR A 42 0.21 4.02 -10.48
C TYR A 42 0.85 3.95 -11.88
N GLY A 43 0.68 4.99 -12.69
CA GLY A 43 1.34 5.06 -13.99
C GLY A 43 2.86 5.12 -13.85
N ASP A 44 3.58 4.89 -14.93
CA ASP A 44 5.04 4.84 -14.91
C ASP A 44 5.66 6.11 -14.32
N GLU A 45 5.17 7.28 -14.74
CA GLU A 45 5.68 8.55 -14.25
C GLU A 45 5.38 8.77 -12.77
N ALA A 46 4.16 8.44 -12.34
CA ALA A 46 3.76 8.56 -10.94
C ALA A 46 4.61 7.65 -10.04
N LEU A 47 4.86 6.42 -10.47
CA LEU A 47 5.69 5.47 -9.73
C LEU A 47 7.17 5.88 -9.73
N GLU A 48 7.69 6.39 -10.85
CA GLU A 48 9.06 6.91 -10.89
C GLU A 48 9.25 8.04 -9.89
N THR A 49 8.30 8.97 -9.84
CA THR A 49 8.32 10.08 -8.89
C THR A 49 8.27 9.57 -7.45
N ALA A 50 7.35 8.65 -7.15
CA ALA A 50 7.20 8.07 -5.82
C ALA A 50 8.47 7.34 -5.37
N LEU A 51 9.09 6.56 -6.27
CA LEU A 51 10.26 5.76 -5.93
C LEU A 51 11.54 6.60 -5.76
N SER A 52 11.62 7.74 -6.42
CA SER A 52 12.82 8.59 -6.39
C SER A 52 12.74 9.74 -5.39
N LYS A 53 11.57 10.03 -4.84
CA LYS A 53 11.38 11.15 -3.92
C LYS A 53 12.04 10.90 -2.56
N PRO A 54 12.87 11.84 -2.03
CA PRO A 54 13.43 11.70 -0.68
C PRO A 54 12.33 11.61 0.37
N GLY A 55 12.56 10.85 1.43
CA GLY A 55 11.59 10.66 2.50
C GLY A 55 10.49 9.65 2.16
N THR A 56 10.69 8.85 1.12
CA THR A 56 9.75 7.81 0.71
C THR A 56 10.27 6.43 1.13
N ALA A 57 9.40 5.64 1.76
CA ALA A 57 9.65 4.23 2.04
C ALA A 57 8.67 3.42 1.20
N PHE A 58 9.11 2.97 0.04
CA PHE A 58 8.30 2.12 -0.83
C PHE A 58 8.83 0.69 -0.76
N LEU A 59 8.02 -0.20 -0.17
CA LEU A 59 8.41 -1.59 0.09
C LEU A 59 7.54 -2.55 -0.71
N VAL A 60 8.14 -3.64 -1.18
CA VAL A 60 7.43 -4.72 -1.85
C VAL A 60 7.62 -6.03 -1.09
N ALA A 61 6.61 -6.89 -1.15
CA ALA A 61 6.68 -8.26 -0.65
C ALA A 61 6.88 -9.18 -1.85
N GLU A 62 8.01 -9.85 -1.88
CA GLU A 62 8.39 -10.77 -2.94
C GLU A 62 8.29 -12.21 -2.43
N LYS A 63 7.50 -13.01 -3.12
CA LYS A 63 7.33 -14.42 -2.79
C LYS A 63 7.94 -15.29 -3.87
N ARG A 64 8.81 -16.21 -3.47
CA ARG A 64 9.42 -17.18 -4.37
C ARG A 64 8.73 -18.52 -4.19
N GLU A 65 8.33 -19.13 -5.32
CA GLU A 65 7.82 -20.49 -5.31
C GLU A 65 9.01 -21.46 -5.25
N ALA A 66 9.15 -22.14 -4.10
CA ALA A 66 10.28 -23.04 -3.84
C ALA A 66 10.33 -24.26 -4.76
N GLN A 67 9.30 -24.52 -5.56
CA GLN A 67 9.18 -25.70 -6.38
C GLN A 67 9.74 -25.56 -7.81
N ARG A 68 10.13 -24.36 -8.21
CA ARG A 68 10.68 -24.10 -9.54
C ARG A 68 12.11 -23.62 -9.43
N ALA A 69 13.01 -24.57 -9.45
CA ALA A 69 14.45 -24.30 -9.33
C ALA A 69 15.03 -23.44 -10.49
N SER A 70 14.26 -23.23 -11.56
CA SER A 70 14.66 -22.42 -12.70
C SER A 70 14.20 -20.97 -12.63
N GLU A 71 13.35 -20.61 -11.66
CA GLU A 71 12.92 -19.22 -11.48
C GLU A 71 13.83 -18.57 -10.45
N THR A 72 14.72 -17.71 -10.94
CA THR A 72 15.61 -16.94 -10.09
C THR A 72 14.92 -15.69 -9.54
N ASP A 73 13.78 -15.30 -10.15
CA ASP A 73 13.06 -14.11 -9.77
C ASP A 73 11.78 -14.45 -8.99
N GLY A 74 11.62 -13.81 -7.85
CA GLY A 74 10.40 -13.90 -7.07
C GLY A 74 9.29 -13.09 -7.70
N LYS A 75 8.07 -13.33 -7.25
CA LYS A 75 6.87 -12.60 -7.67
C LYS A 75 6.43 -11.63 -6.60
N ILE A 76 6.20 -10.37 -6.96
CA ILE A 76 5.67 -9.38 -6.04
C ILE A 76 4.19 -9.66 -5.81
N VAL A 77 3.80 -9.80 -4.55
CA VAL A 77 2.43 -10.12 -4.13
C VAL A 77 1.80 -9.05 -3.24
N GLY A 78 2.56 -8.02 -2.89
CA GLY A 78 2.06 -6.90 -2.11
C GLY A 78 3.05 -5.76 -2.06
N PHE A 79 2.58 -4.60 -1.63
CA PHE A 79 3.43 -3.43 -1.45
C PHE A 79 2.84 -2.46 -0.44
N THR A 80 3.68 -1.56 0.06
CA THR A 80 3.25 -0.41 0.84
C THR A 80 4.07 0.82 0.45
N HIS A 81 3.43 1.98 0.49
CA HIS A 81 4.05 3.26 0.17
C HIS A 81 3.89 4.20 1.35
N GLY A 82 4.99 4.47 2.04
CA GLY A 82 5.04 5.41 3.17
C GLY A 82 5.84 6.65 2.81
N VAL A 83 5.45 7.78 3.39
CA VAL A 83 6.13 9.07 3.22
C VAL A 83 6.38 9.65 4.60
N VAL A 84 7.63 10.09 4.85
CA VAL A 84 7.98 10.74 6.12
C VAL A 84 7.86 12.26 5.99
N SER A 85 7.29 12.89 7.01
CA SER A 85 7.30 14.33 7.21
C SER A 85 7.76 14.59 8.64
N GLU A 86 7.84 15.81 9.08
CA GLU A 86 8.47 16.22 10.35
C GLU A 86 8.45 15.20 11.51
N GLU A 87 7.26 14.75 11.92
CA GLU A 87 7.12 13.82 13.06
C GLU A 87 6.27 12.59 12.69
N GLU A 88 5.71 12.58 11.50
CA GLU A 88 4.74 11.59 11.09
C GLU A 88 5.18 10.82 9.86
N GLY A 89 4.94 9.51 9.89
CA GLY A 89 5.05 8.66 8.70
C GLY A 89 3.67 8.32 8.18
N ASP A 90 3.35 8.74 6.97
CA ASP A 90 2.06 8.47 6.37
C ASP A 90 2.13 7.23 5.48
N VAL A 91 1.27 6.25 5.76
CA VAL A 91 1.06 5.11 4.87
C VAL A 91 0.00 5.54 3.87
N LEU A 92 0.43 5.92 2.68
CA LEU A 92 -0.46 6.37 1.63
C LEU A 92 -1.19 5.20 0.97
N ARG A 93 -0.53 4.05 0.90
CA ARG A 93 -1.04 2.87 0.18
C ARG A 93 -0.49 1.61 0.80
N MET A 94 -1.33 0.59 0.88
CA MET A 94 -0.94 -0.77 1.22
C MET A 94 -1.87 -1.73 0.48
N SER A 95 -1.31 -2.65 -0.27
CA SER A 95 -2.09 -3.64 -1.03
C SER A 95 -1.44 -5.01 -0.95
N VAL A 96 -2.27 -6.04 -0.79
CA VAL A 96 -1.85 -7.43 -0.91
C VAL A 96 -2.73 -8.06 -1.99
N HIS A 97 -2.10 -8.71 -2.96
CA HIS A 97 -2.80 -9.37 -4.04
C HIS A 97 -3.90 -10.29 -3.50
N PRO A 98 -5.12 -10.28 -4.09
CA PRO A 98 -6.23 -11.09 -3.58
C PRO A 98 -5.92 -12.56 -3.36
N ASP A 99 -5.13 -13.17 -4.25
CA ASP A 99 -4.77 -14.58 -4.15
C ASP A 99 -3.84 -14.90 -2.98
N HIS A 100 -3.27 -13.88 -2.35
CA HIS A 100 -2.28 -14.01 -1.28
C HIS A 100 -2.72 -13.36 0.03
N GLN A 101 -3.97 -12.94 0.13
CA GLN A 101 -4.50 -12.40 1.39
C GLN A 101 -4.65 -13.50 2.43
N GLY A 102 -4.55 -13.13 3.70
CA GLY A 102 -4.63 -14.10 4.79
C GLY A 102 -3.34 -14.88 5.06
N GLU A 103 -2.24 -14.53 4.40
CA GLU A 103 -0.93 -15.20 4.57
C GLU A 103 0.05 -14.41 5.43
N GLY A 104 -0.40 -13.30 6.04
CA GLY A 104 0.45 -12.47 6.89
C GLY A 104 1.34 -11.48 6.14
N ILE A 105 1.13 -11.29 4.84
CA ILE A 105 1.94 -10.39 4.01
C ILE A 105 1.74 -8.93 4.41
N GLY A 106 0.49 -8.50 4.62
CA GLY A 106 0.19 -7.15 5.07
C GLY A 106 0.83 -6.83 6.41
N THR A 107 0.80 -7.78 7.34
CA THR A 107 1.44 -7.64 8.64
C THR A 107 2.95 -7.50 8.50
N ALA A 108 3.57 -8.31 7.64
CA ALA A 108 5.02 -8.22 7.40
C ALA A 108 5.43 -6.88 6.79
N LEU A 109 4.65 -6.36 5.84
CA LEU A 109 4.87 -5.04 5.24
C LEU A 109 4.73 -3.95 6.30
N TYR A 110 3.68 -4.00 7.10
CA TYR A 110 3.42 -3.05 8.17
C TYR A 110 4.56 -3.03 9.21
N GLU A 111 4.99 -4.20 9.67
CA GLU A 111 6.05 -4.31 10.67
C GLU A 111 7.37 -3.74 10.17
N ARG A 112 7.73 -4.02 8.93
CA ARG A 112 8.93 -3.46 8.32
C ARG A 112 8.83 -1.95 8.16
N LEU A 113 7.70 -1.45 7.70
CA LEU A 113 7.50 -0.01 7.56
C LEU A 113 7.55 0.69 8.92
N ARG A 114 6.93 0.11 9.93
CA ARG A 114 6.98 0.63 11.30
C ARG A 114 8.41 0.72 11.83
N GLU A 115 9.20 -0.33 11.59
CA GLU A 115 10.61 -0.34 11.97
C GLU A 115 11.40 0.76 11.26
N ASP A 116 11.20 0.91 9.95
CA ASP A 116 11.85 1.96 9.16
C ASP A 116 11.47 3.37 9.67
N LEU A 117 10.20 3.59 9.99
CA LEU A 117 9.72 4.87 10.52
C LEU A 117 10.31 5.18 11.89
N ARG A 118 10.47 4.17 12.74
CA ARG A 118 11.14 4.34 14.04
C ARG A 118 12.61 4.72 13.87
N ASP A 119 13.28 4.11 12.89
CA ASP A 119 14.68 4.43 12.58
C ASP A 119 14.84 5.86 12.07
N PHE A 120 13.80 6.43 11.45
CA PHE A 120 13.76 7.84 11.06
C PHE A 120 13.25 8.77 12.18
N ASN A 121 13.07 8.24 13.40
CA ASN A 121 12.59 8.99 14.57
C ASN A 121 11.19 9.59 14.40
N MET A 122 10.33 8.93 13.64
CA MET A 122 8.94 9.35 13.54
C MET A 122 8.20 9.02 14.83
N GLU A 123 7.36 9.94 15.29
CA GLU A 123 6.61 9.79 16.54
C GLU A 123 5.29 9.05 16.34
N ARG A 124 4.73 9.12 15.15
CA ARG A 124 3.46 8.46 14.84
C ARG A 124 3.39 8.00 13.40
N MET A 125 2.52 7.03 13.18
CA MET A 125 2.26 6.44 11.89
C MET A 125 0.79 6.68 11.54
N ARG A 126 0.52 7.23 10.37
CA ARG A 126 -0.84 7.52 9.91
C ARG A 126 -1.12 6.71 8.65
N ALA A 127 -2.23 5.99 8.65
CA ALA A 127 -2.66 5.22 7.49
C ALA A 127 -3.89 5.90 6.87
N ILE A 128 -3.83 6.15 5.57
CA ILE A 128 -4.88 6.83 4.83
C ILE A 128 -5.55 5.80 3.91
N ASP A 129 -6.87 5.70 3.98
CA ASP A 129 -7.62 4.69 3.25
C ASP A 129 -9.02 5.20 2.90
N LEU A 130 -9.67 4.55 1.94
CA LEU A 130 -11.08 4.83 1.68
C LEU A 130 -11.94 4.25 2.80
N ALA A 131 -12.96 4.99 3.22
CA ALA A 131 -13.85 4.57 4.30
C ALA A 131 -14.58 3.26 3.99
N SER A 132 -14.80 2.96 2.71
CA SER A 132 -15.47 1.74 2.27
C SER A 132 -14.62 0.48 2.38
N ASN A 133 -13.33 0.61 2.65
CA ASN A 133 -12.44 -0.54 2.79
C ASN A 133 -12.53 -1.15 4.18
N ASP A 134 -13.50 -2.05 4.39
CA ASP A 134 -13.72 -2.70 5.68
C ASP A 134 -12.55 -3.59 6.09
N GLY A 135 -11.94 -4.30 5.14
CA GLY A 135 -10.77 -5.13 5.39
C GLY A 135 -9.57 -4.32 5.86
N GLY A 136 -9.37 -3.14 5.26
CA GLY A 136 -8.33 -2.20 5.69
C GLY A 136 -8.58 -1.69 7.10
N ARG A 137 -9.83 -1.35 7.41
CA ARG A 137 -10.22 -0.91 8.75
C ARG A 137 -9.92 -1.97 9.80
N GLU A 138 -10.34 -3.21 9.57
CA GLU A 138 -10.07 -4.31 10.47
C GLU A 138 -8.56 -4.51 10.66
N PHE A 139 -7.80 -4.45 9.58
CA PHE A 139 -6.35 -4.60 9.62
C PHE A 139 -5.70 -3.55 10.51
N TYR A 140 -6.02 -2.26 10.30
CA TYR A 140 -5.42 -1.19 11.09
C TYR A 140 -5.87 -1.22 12.55
N GLU A 141 -7.13 -1.49 12.82
CA GLU A 141 -7.63 -1.61 14.18
C GLU A 141 -6.97 -2.77 14.95
N GLN A 142 -6.74 -3.91 14.29
CA GLN A 142 -6.02 -5.04 14.90
C GLN A 142 -4.59 -4.71 15.28
N HIS A 143 -3.97 -3.78 14.57
CA HIS A 143 -2.61 -3.35 14.87
C HIS A 143 -2.53 -2.14 15.80
N GLY A 144 -3.66 -1.76 16.40
CA GLY A 144 -3.69 -0.71 17.41
C GLY A 144 -3.91 0.70 16.89
N PHE A 145 -4.19 0.86 15.60
CA PHE A 145 -4.52 2.16 15.04
C PHE A 145 -5.91 2.60 15.47
N GLU A 146 -6.09 3.91 15.62
CA GLU A 146 -7.38 4.53 15.93
C GLU A 146 -7.77 5.49 14.82
N LEU A 147 -9.07 5.56 14.52
CA LEU A 147 -9.60 6.53 13.56
C LEU A 147 -9.47 7.93 14.15
N THR A 148 -8.73 8.81 13.47
CA THR A 148 -8.45 10.16 13.96
C THR A 148 -8.92 11.29 13.07
N ASP A 149 -9.19 11.02 11.79
CA ASP A 149 -9.63 12.06 10.86
C ASP A 149 -10.41 11.47 9.69
N GLU A 150 -11.16 12.34 9.03
CA GLU A 150 -11.94 12.00 7.83
C GLU A 150 -11.88 13.19 6.87
N ASP A 151 -11.84 12.90 5.58
CA ASP A 151 -11.80 13.90 4.52
C ASP A 151 -12.51 13.35 3.28
N ASP A 152 -12.61 14.17 2.25
CA ASP A 152 -13.16 13.75 0.97
C ASP A 152 -12.03 13.63 -0.05
N VAL A 153 -12.13 12.62 -0.90
CA VAL A 153 -11.23 12.42 -2.05
C VAL A 153 -12.09 12.27 -3.30
N GLU A 154 -11.62 12.80 -4.42
CA GLU A 154 -12.31 12.67 -5.69
C GLU A 154 -11.76 11.48 -6.48
N ILE A 155 -12.65 10.56 -6.85
CA ILE A 155 -12.30 9.39 -7.67
C ILE A 155 -13.33 9.30 -8.80
N GLY A 156 -12.84 9.39 -10.05
CA GLY A 156 -13.70 9.32 -11.22
C GLY A 156 -14.74 10.44 -11.28
N GLY A 157 -14.42 11.61 -10.76
CA GLY A 157 -15.34 12.76 -10.72
C GLY A 157 -16.35 12.72 -9.58
N GLU A 158 -16.33 11.71 -8.73
CA GLU A 158 -17.22 11.57 -7.59
C GLU A 158 -16.46 11.72 -6.27
N ARG A 159 -17.09 12.35 -5.30
CA ARG A 159 -16.54 12.45 -3.95
C ARG A 159 -16.69 11.14 -3.21
N ARG A 160 -15.60 10.68 -2.63
CA ARG A 160 -15.56 9.50 -1.76
C ARG A 160 -15.01 9.90 -0.41
N ARG A 161 -15.42 9.20 0.63
CA ARG A 161 -14.92 9.46 1.98
C ARG A 161 -13.59 8.75 2.20
N GLU A 162 -12.60 9.50 2.67
CA GLU A 162 -11.27 9.02 3.04
C GLU A 162 -11.12 9.13 4.55
N VAL A 163 -10.48 8.17 5.16
CA VAL A 163 -10.26 8.13 6.62
C VAL A 163 -8.79 8.02 6.94
N VAL A 164 -8.42 8.49 8.12
CA VAL A 164 -7.05 8.42 8.64
C VAL A 164 -7.07 7.66 9.96
N TYR A 165 -6.23 6.65 10.04
CA TYR A 165 -5.98 5.89 11.26
C TYR A 165 -4.59 6.24 11.78
N THR A 166 -4.44 6.45 13.07
CA THR A 166 -3.17 6.86 13.68
C THR A 166 -2.71 5.87 14.76
N LEU A 167 -1.41 5.59 14.74
CA LEU A 167 -0.73 4.77 15.74
C LEU A 167 0.45 5.56 16.30
N GLU A 168 0.52 5.69 17.62
CA GLU A 168 1.71 6.26 18.28
C GLU A 168 2.85 5.23 18.26
N LEU A 169 4.02 5.67 17.85
CA LEU A 169 5.20 4.81 17.76
C LEU A 169 6.04 4.77 19.02
#